data_532790adf557c3d3b850471a68d45798
#
_entry.id   532790adf557c3d3b850471a68d45798
#
_cell.length_a   1.000
_cell.length_b   1.000
_cell.length_c   1.000
_cell.angle_alpha   90.00
_cell.angle_beta   90.00
_cell.angle_gamma   90.00
#
_symmetry.space_group_name_H-M   'P 1'
#
loop_
_entity.id
_entity.type
_entity.pdbx_description
1 polymer ?
#
loop_
_entity_poly.entity_id
_entity_poly.type
_entity_poly.pdbx_seq_one_letter_code
_entity_poly.pdbx_strand_id
1 'polypeptide(L)'
;MEKEIIIQEIIMKNIERKSVIVDSVQMFEGSPLFSWLEINPTELCNRLCTFCPRVEPDEYPNQNLNMSVDLAKKIANELNELNYKGGVVFSGYGEPLLNPDILSIIKEFGDIYVEVITNGDSLDEEKITGLFESGLNTIVVSLYDGEFQIDKFNKLFKAAGISEEKYVLRNRWFDEDVDYGVLLTNRSGKAKNGNQSEVDPMRACYYTHYQMMIDWNGDVMLCVQDWNKKVKFGNLFSNSLLDSWNSKALSRYRRTLGKGFRKDEPCKSCNVIGTLHGTNHLKSWKGQEHR
;
A
#
# COMPACT_ATOMS: atom_id res chain seq x y z
N MET A 1 19.54 -23.35 4.69
CA MET A 1 18.50 -23.90 5.60
C MET A 1 18.12 -22.90 6.67
N GLU A 2 19.00 -22.46 7.56
CA GLU A 2 18.65 -21.47 8.61
C GLU A 2 18.25 -20.09 8.04
N LYS A 3 19.00 -19.57 7.07
CA LYS A 3 18.67 -18.32 6.35
C LYS A 3 17.36 -18.42 5.56
N GLU A 4 17.07 -19.51 4.91
CA GLU A 4 15.82 -19.74 4.17
C GLU A 4 14.60 -19.75 5.10
N ILE A 5 14.75 -20.32 6.29
CA ILE A 5 13.68 -20.34 7.32
C ILE A 5 13.38 -18.91 7.77
N ILE A 6 14.39 -18.13 8.12
CA ILE A 6 14.23 -16.73 8.55
C ILE A 6 13.54 -15.89 7.46
N ILE A 7 13.91 -16.07 6.20
CA ILE A 7 13.32 -15.35 5.07
C ILE A 7 11.84 -15.71 4.88
N GLN A 8 11.51 -17.01 4.95
CA GLN A 8 10.10 -17.46 4.87
C GLN A 8 9.28 -16.91 6.02
N GLU A 9 9.80 -16.87 7.24
CA GLU A 9 9.11 -16.28 8.40
C GLU A 9 8.83 -14.78 8.21
N ILE A 10 9.79 -14.01 7.68
CA ILE A 10 9.61 -12.58 7.40
C ILE A 10 8.54 -12.37 6.32
N ILE A 11 8.53 -13.17 5.25
CA ILE A 11 7.52 -13.09 4.19
C ILE A 11 6.14 -13.44 4.76
N MET A 12 6.03 -14.51 5.54
CA MET A 12 4.78 -14.92 6.17
C MET A 12 4.26 -13.86 7.13
N LYS A 13 5.11 -13.31 8.02
CA LYS A 13 4.75 -12.22 8.93
C LYS A 13 4.18 -11.01 8.17
N ASN A 14 4.76 -10.65 7.02
CA ASN A 14 4.26 -9.54 6.19
C ASN A 14 2.91 -9.86 5.52
N ILE A 15 2.67 -11.11 5.12
CA ILE A 15 1.38 -11.54 4.56
C ILE A 15 0.32 -11.58 5.66
N GLU A 16 0.60 -12.23 6.78
CA GLU A 16 -0.31 -12.41 7.90
C GLU A 16 -0.78 -11.08 8.48
N ARG A 17 0.13 -10.12 8.66
CA ARG A 17 -0.18 -8.76 9.11
C ARG A 17 -1.31 -8.12 8.29
N LYS A 18 -1.22 -8.21 6.96
CA LYS A 18 -2.26 -7.68 6.07
C LYS A 18 -3.52 -8.53 6.09
N SER A 19 -3.39 -9.86 6.15
CA SER A 19 -4.52 -10.80 6.17
C SER A 19 -5.43 -10.59 7.38
N VAL A 20 -4.90 -10.31 8.57
CA VAL A 20 -5.68 -10.02 9.78
C VAL A 20 -6.72 -8.93 9.53
N ILE A 21 -6.37 -7.91 8.74
CA ILE A 21 -7.26 -6.80 8.42
C ILE A 21 -8.15 -7.14 7.22
N VAL A 22 -7.55 -7.65 6.13
CA VAL A 22 -8.22 -7.81 4.83
C VAL A 22 -9.16 -9.01 4.79
N ASP A 23 -8.96 -10.02 5.61
CA ASP A 23 -9.83 -11.22 5.59
C ASP A 23 -11.18 -10.97 6.27
N SER A 24 -11.31 -9.89 7.05
CA SER A 24 -12.57 -9.42 7.60
C SER A 24 -13.28 -8.48 6.61
N VAL A 25 -14.51 -8.83 6.22
CA VAL A 25 -15.31 -8.03 5.29
C VAL A 25 -16.34 -7.23 6.07
N GLN A 26 -16.16 -5.92 6.11
CA GLN A 26 -17.17 -5.02 6.62
C GLN A 26 -18.22 -4.73 5.54
N MET A 27 -19.50 -4.83 5.91
CA MET A 27 -20.63 -4.46 5.06
C MET A 27 -21.15 -3.08 5.46
N PHE A 28 -21.46 -2.26 4.47
CA PHE A 28 -22.11 -0.97 4.67
C PHE A 28 -23.23 -0.79 3.63
N GLU A 29 -24.44 -0.50 4.08
CA GLU A 29 -25.64 -0.39 3.23
C GLU A 29 -25.80 -1.54 2.22
N GLY A 30 -25.46 -2.75 2.67
CA GLY A 30 -25.57 -3.95 1.86
C GLY A 30 -24.40 -4.20 0.90
N SER A 31 -23.40 -3.34 0.83
CA SER A 31 -22.20 -3.49 -0.03
C SER A 31 -20.94 -3.73 0.79
N PRO A 32 -19.98 -4.57 0.31
CA PRO A 32 -18.69 -4.72 0.97
C PRO A 32 -17.89 -3.41 0.90
N LEU A 33 -17.38 -2.95 2.04
CA LEU A 33 -16.42 -1.84 2.07
C LEU A 33 -15.00 -2.33 1.71
N PHE A 34 -14.16 -1.37 1.33
CA PHE A 34 -12.70 -1.62 1.33
C PHE A 34 -12.23 -1.87 2.77
N SER A 35 -11.25 -2.73 2.94
CA SER A 35 -10.62 -2.99 4.24
C SER A 35 -9.16 -2.52 4.29
N TRP A 36 -8.64 -2.03 3.17
CA TRP A 36 -7.29 -1.53 3.04
C TRP A 36 -7.28 -0.23 2.26
N LEU A 37 -7.05 0.88 2.96
CA LEU A 37 -6.94 2.21 2.37
C LEU A 37 -5.47 2.59 2.25
N GLU A 38 -4.92 2.53 1.05
CA GLU A 38 -3.55 2.95 0.77
C GLU A 38 -3.53 4.42 0.37
N ILE A 39 -2.71 5.21 1.03
CA ILE A 39 -2.57 6.65 0.80
C ILE A 39 -1.13 6.97 0.42
N ASN A 40 -0.95 7.61 -0.74
CA ASN A 40 0.32 8.21 -1.14
C ASN A 40 0.41 9.63 -0.59
N PRO A 41 1.14 9.89 0.52
CA PRO A 41 1.12 11.20 1.14
C PRO A 41 2.05 12.21 0.48
N THR A 42 2.93 11.77 -0.42
CA THR A 42 3.91 12.65 -1.09
C THR A 42 4.46 12.06 -2.39
N GLU A 43 4.86 12.93 -3.31
CA GLU A 43 5.62 12.56 -4.50
C GLU A 43 7.13 12.59 -4.28
N LEU A 44 7.59 13.03 -3.10
CA LEU A 44 9.02 13.02 -2.78
C LEU A 44 9.50 11.63 -2.41
N CYS A 45 10.68 11.26 -2.90
CA CYS A 45 11.43 10.10 -2.43
C CYS A 45 12.93 10.44 -2.42
N ASN A 46 13.62 10.06 -1.37
CA ASN A 46 15.07 10.24 -1.22
C ASN A 46 15.89 9.12 -1.84
N ARG A 47 15.22 8.10 -2.47
CA ARG A 47 15.89 6.97 -3.11
C ARG A 47 15.54 6.86 -4.59
N LEU A 48 16.49 6.31 -5.37
CA LEU A 48 16.33 5.93 -6.78
C LEU A 48 16.55 4.41 -6.90
N CYS A 49 15.60 3.63 -6.35
CA CYS A 49 15.69 2.17 -6.38
C CYS A 49 15.58 1.64 -7.81
N THR A 50 16.46 0.75 -8.23
CA THR A 50 16.55 0.21 -9.61
C THR A 50 15.25 -0.47 -10.08
N PHE A 51 14.45 -1.00 -9.16
CA PHE A 51 13.15 -1.62 -9.41
C PHE A 51 11.96 -0.65 -9.31
N CYS A 52 12.22 0.65 -9.18
CA CYS A 52 11.21 1.69 -9.08
C CYS A 52 11.19 2.53 -10.36
N PRO A 53 10.02 2.93 -10.88
CA PRO A 53 9.95 3.83 -12.04
C PRO A 53 10.67 5.18 -11.85
N ARG A 54 10.91 5.63 -10.62
CA ARG A 54 11.62 6.89 -10.33
C ARG A 54 13.07 6.93 -10.81
N VAL A 55 13.65 5.82 -11.24
CA VAL A 55 14.95 5.81 -11.94
C VAL A 55 14.89 6.50 -13.30
N GLU A 56 13.69 6.78 -13.80
CA GLU A 56 13.43 7.53 -15.03
C GLU A 56 12.87 8.93 -14.67
N PRO A 57 13.72 9.89 -14.29
CA PRO A 57 13.27 11.17 -13.73
C PRO A 57 12.51 12.04 -14.75
N ASP A 58 12.74 11.84 -16.03
CA ASP A 58 12.01 12.54 -17.10
C ASP A 58 10.55 12.07 -17.22
N GLU A 59 10.28 10.79 -16.92
CA GLU A 59 8.93 10.22 -16.93
C GLU A 59 8.25 10.31 -15.56
N TYR A 60 9.01 10.12 -14.47
CA TYR A 60 8.52 10.08 -13.08
C TYR A 60 9.34 11.01 -12.19
N PRO A 61 9.20 12.34 -12.36
CA PRO A 61 9.99 13.32 -11.64
C PRO A 61 9.74 13.26 -10.13
N ASN A 62 10.80 13.56 -9.38
CA ASN A 62 10.72 13.70 -7.94
C ASN A 62 10.21 15.10 -7.60
N GLN A 63 8.94 15.21 -7.16
CA GLN A 63 8.26 16.49 -6.98
C GLN A 63 7.90 16.72 -5.51
N ASN A 64 8.08 17.97 -5.04
CA ASN A 64 7.66 18.35 -3.69
C ASN A 64 6.14 18.63 -3.64
N LEU A 65 5.36 17.57 -3.83
CA LEU A 65 3.91 17.58 -3.80
C LEU A 65 3.44 16.70 -2.63
N ASN A 66 2.71 17.30 -1.70
CA ASN A 66 2.37 16.70 -0.42
C ASN A 66 0.88 16.75 -0.14
N MET A 67 0.37 15.71 0.48
CA MET A 67 -0.97 15.67 1.05
C MET A 67 -1.08 16.68 2.20
N SER A 68 -2.16 17.43 2.25
CA SER A 68 -2.44 18.35 3.35
C SER A 68 -3.12 17.64 4.53
N VAL A 69 -2.98 18.22 5.73
CA VAL A 69 -3.69 17.77 6.93
C VAL A 69 -5.21 17.86 6.74
N ASP A 70 -5.70 18.89 6.05
CA ASP A 70 -7.14 19.05 5.78
C ASP A 70 -7.72 17.91 4.95
N LEU A 71 -6.97 17.41 3.95
CA LEU A 71 -7.39 16.24 3.18
C LEU A 71 -7.39 14.98 4.05
N ALA A 72 -6.37 14.79 4.90
CA ALA A 72 -6.31 13.68 5.84
C ALA A 72 -7.49 13.71 6.81
N LYS A 73 -7.80 14.88 7.37
CA LYS A 73 -8.97 15.09 8.25
C LYS A 73 -10.29 14.77 7.57
N LYS A 74 -10.46 15.18 6.31
CA LYS A 74 -11.65 14.84 5.53
C LYS A 74 -11.79 13.33 5.38
N ILE A 75 -10.69 12.64 5.03
CA ILE A 75 -10.68 11.18 4.89
C ILE A 75 -11.04 10.51 6.21
N ALA A 76 -10.41 10.92 7.31
CA ALA A 76 -10.64 10.36 8.63
C ALA A 76 -12.10 10.55 9.09
N ASN A 77 -12.70 11.72 8.84
CA ASN A 77 -14.11 11.98 9.14
C ASN A 77 -15.03 11.03 8.38
N GLU A 78 -14.83 10.87 7.07
CA GLU A 78 -15.62 9.94 6.27
C GLU A 78 -15.46 8.47 6.70
N LEU A 79 -14.25 8.05 7.09
CA LEU A 79 -14.02 6.71 7.66
C LEU A 79 -14.75 6.51 8.99
N ASN A 80 -14.80 7.55 9.84
CA ASN A 80 -15.56 7.50 11.09
C ASN A 80 -17.07 7.41 10.85
N GLU A 81 -17.61 8.14 9.87
CA GLU A 81 -19.00 8.04 9.45
C GLU A 81 -19.36 6.63 8.96
N LEU A 82 -18.43 5.97 8.28
CA LEU A 82 -18.57 4.58 7.83
C LEU A 82 -18.37 3.55 8.97
N ASN A 83 -18.03 3.99 10.19
CA ASN A 83 -17.60 3.11 11.29
C ASN A 83 -16.53 2.11 10.84
N TYR A 84 -15.56 2.61 10.07
CA TYR A 84 -14.55 1.81 9.38
C TYR A 84 -13.73 0.94 10.32
N LYS A 85 -13.56 -0.33 9.95
CA LYS A 85 -12.82 -1.35 10.74
C LYS A 85 -11.59 -1.88 10.02
N GLY A 86 -11.27 -1.33 8.86
CA GLY A 86 -10.08 -1.71 8.10
C GLY A 86 -8.83 -0.93 8.56
N GLY A 87 -7.79 -0.96 7.72
CA GLY A 87 -6.53 -0.27 7.96
C GLY A 87 -6.24 0.84 6.94
N VAL A 88 -5.63 1.91 7.42
CA VAL A 88 -5.06 2.99 6.62
C VAL A 88 -3.55 2.77 6.52
N VAL A 89 -3.01 2.85 5.32
CA VAL A 89 -1.59 2.60 5.05
C VAL A 89 -0.99 3.76 4.29
N PHE A 90 -0.04 4.44 4.88
CA PHE A 90 0.76 5.44 4.19
C PHE A 90 1.90 4.76 3.44
N SER A 91 1.80 4.73 2.13
CA SER A 91 2.79 4.20 1.19
C SER A 91 2.52 4.77 -0.21
N GLY A 92 3.16 4.26 -1.25
CA GLY A 92 2.77 4.63 -2.61
C GLY A 92 3.92 4.94 -3.53
N TYR A 93 3.88 6.11 -4.15
CA TYR A 93 4.82 6.54 -5.17
C TYR A 93 6.04 7.27 -4.59
N GLY A 94 5.93 7.85 -3.39
CA GLY A 94 7.00 8.54 -2.67
C GLY A 94 7.41 7.84 -1.38
N GLU A 95 8.23 8.52 -0.59
CA GLU A 95 8.60 8.12 0.76
C GLU A 95 7.72 8.87 1.77
N PRO A 96 6.82 8.19 2.49
CA PRO A 96 5.85 8.84 3.38
C PRO A 96 6.45 9.78 4.41
N LEU A 97 7.63 9.43 4.96
CA LEU A 97 8.29 10.22 6.01
C LEU A 97 8.89 11.54 5.50
N LEU A 98 8.86 11.78 4.19
CA LEU A 98 9.27 13.07 3.60
C LEU A 98 8.11 14.08 3.50
N ASN A 99 6.86 13.67 3.75
CA ASN A 99 5.80 14.65 3.95
C ASN A 99 6.05 15.38 5.28
N PRO A 100 6.21 16.73 5.27
CA PRO A 100 6.55 17.49 6.48
C PRO A 100 5.48 17.41 7.57
N ASP A 101 4.23 17.15 7.18
CA ASP A 101 3.07 17.09 8.08
C ASP A 101 2.68 15.67 8.47
N ILE A 102 3.51 14.66 8.18
CA ILE A 102 3.13 13.24 8.33
C ILE A 102 2.63 12.88 9.74
N LEU A 103 3.22 13.46 10.79
CA LEU A 103 2.79 13.23 12.17
C LEU A 103 1.39 13.80 12.42
N SER A 104 1.13 15.01 11.95
CA SER A 104 -0.19 15.65 12.04
C SER A 104 -1.23 14.89 11.21
N ILE A 105 -0.85 14.40 10.03
CA ILE A 105 -1.70 13.58 9.16
C ILE A 105 -2.09 12.28 9.87
N ILE A 106 -1.15 11.54 10.46
CA ILE A 106 -1.41 10.30 11.19
C ILE A 106 -2.37 10.55 12.35
N LYS A 107 -2.18 11.64 13.07
CA LYS A 107 -3.00 12.02 14.24
C LYS A 107 -4.48 12.20 13.91
N GLU A 108 -4.83 12.64 12.70
CA GLU A 108 -6.23 12.83 12.28
C GLU A 108 -7.03 11.51 12.27
N PHE A 109 -6.37 10.35 12.14
CA PHE A 109 -7.05 9.06 12.06
C PHE A 109 -7.48 8.46 13.41
N GLY A 110 -7.00 9.01 14.55
CA GLY A 110 -7.45 8.65 15.88
C GLY A 110 -7.31 7.15 16.19
N ASP A 111 -8.44 6.48 16.45
CA ASP A 111 -8.48 5.04 16.82
C ASP A 111 -8.48 4.10 15.59
N ILE A 112 -8.48 4.63 14.37
CA ILE A 112 -8.39 3.82 13.15
C ILE A 112 -6.97 3.23 13.07
N TYR A 113 -6.87 1.94 12.70
CA TYR A 113 -5.57 1.30 12.50
C TYR A 113 -4.76 2.00 11.40
N VAL A 114 -3.59 2.50 11.75
CA VAL A 114 -2.66 3.20 10.83
C VAL A 114 -1.34 2.48 10.73
N GLU A 115 -0.86 2.33 9.49
CA GLU A 115 0.43 1.77 9.15
C GLU A 115 1.22 2.70 8.24
N VAL A 116 2.55 2.73 8.41
CA VAL A 116 3.49 3.41 7.50
C VAL A 116 4.42 2.38 6.89
N ILE A 117 4.60 2.43 5.56
CA ILE A 117 5.63 1.67 4.85
C ILE A 117 6.69 2.65 4.37
N THR A 118 7.92 2.50 4.88
CA THR A 118 9.02 3.43 4.66
C THR A 118 10.29 2.72 4.17
N ASN A 119 11.17 3.46 3.54
CA ASN A 119 12.55 3.03 3.27
C ASN A 119 13.46 3.10 4.50
N GLY A 120 13.01 3.78 5.56
CA GLY A 120 13.70 3.87 6.84
C GLY A 120 14.85 4.88 6.91
N ASP A 121 15.22 5.56 5.82
CA ASP A 121 16.38 6.46 5.81
C ASP A 121 16.23 7.66 6.76
N SER A 122 14.98 8.11 6.95
CA SER A 122 14.63 9.26 7.81
C SER A 122 14.32 8.86 9.26
N LEU A 123 14.49 7.57 9.62
CA LEU A 123 14.19 7.10 10.97
C LEU A 123 15.35 7.33 11.93
N ASP A 124 15.04 7.98 13.02
CA ASP A 124 15.80 8.07 14.25
C ASP A 124 14.85 7.82 15.44
N GLU A 125 15.36 7.83 16.67
CA GLU A 125 14.57 7.59 17.88
C GLU A 125 13.44 8.62 18.06
N GLU A 126 13.71 9.89 17.79
CA GLU A 126 12.74 10.99 17.91
C GLU A 126 11.59 10.81 16.88
N LYS A 127 11.94 10.54 15.62
CA LYS A 127 10.95 10.31 14.57
C LYS A 127 10.10 9.08 14.85
N ILE A 128 10.70 7.99 15.31
CA ILE A 128 9.96 6.77 15.68
C ILE A 128 9.00 7.07 16.82
N THR A 129 9.47 7.69 17.90
CA THR A 129 8.64 8.07 19.04
C THR A 129 7.48 8.95 18.60
N GLY A 130 7.74 10.01 17.82
CA GLY A 130 6.71 10.90 17.33
C GLY A 130 5.66 10.22 16.46
N LEU A 131 6.05 9.25 15.62
CA LEU A 131 5.12 8.47 14.82
C LEU A 131 4.14 7.68 15.69
N PHE A 132 4.63 6.96 16.71
CA PHE A 132 3.77 6.17 17.59
C PHE A 132 2.93 7.05 18.53
N GLU A 133 3.44 8.16 19.02
CA GLU A 133 2.68 9.16 19.78
C GLU A 133 1.57 9.82 18.96
N SER A 134 1.75 9.90 17.63
CA SER A 134 0.73 10.40 16.70
C SER A 134 -0.39 9.38 16.40
N GLY A 135 -0.30 8.15 16.92
CA GLY A 135 -1.32 7.11 16.72
C GLY A 135 -0.94 6.01 15.73
N LEU A 136 0.33 5.94 15.29
CA LEU A 136 0.79 4.84 14.42
C LEU A 136 0.69 3.49 15.16
N ASN A 137 0.10 2.49 14.51
CA ASN A 137 0.00 1.14 15.06
C ASN A 137 1.17 0.24 14.63
N THR A 138 1.57 0.36 13.36
CA THR A 138 2.63 -0.50 12.81
C THR A 138 3.50 0.27 11.81
N ILE A 139 4.80 0.05 11.87
CA ILE A 139 5.75 0.53 10.86
C ILE A 139 6.37 -0.65 10.10
N VAL A 140 6.41 -0.55 8.78
CA VAL A 140 7.06 -1.52 7.90
C VAL A 140 8.28 -0.87 7.27
N VAL A 141 9.46 -1.30 7.64
CA VAL A 141 10.71 -0.80 7.06
C VAL A 141 11.15 -1.71 5.91
N SER A 142 11.26 -1.15 4.72
CA SER A 142 11.80 -1.86 3.55
C SER A 142 13.32 -1.75 3.54
N LEU A 143 14.00 -2.86 3.74
CA LEU A 143 15.45 -2.94 3.81
C LEU A 143 16.01 -3.11 2.40
N TYR A 144 16.76 -2.13 1.90
CA TYR A 144 17.23 -2.11 0.52
C TYR A 144 18.74 -2.33 0.37
N ASP A 145 19.51 -2.18 1.47
CA ASP A 145 20.98 -2.07 1.40
C ASP A 145 21.71 -3.32 1.94
N GLY A 146 20.96 -4.30 2.47
CA GLY A 146 21.53 -5.58 2.91
C GLY A 146 21.11 -6.02 4.33
N GLU A 147 21.59 -7.18 4.70
CA GLU A 147 21.23 -7.88 5.96
C GLU A 147 21.58 -7.07 7.21
N PHE A 148 22.66 -6.26 7.16
CA PHE A 148 23.08 -5.42 8.28
C PHE A 148 22.01 -4.43 8.76
N GLN A 149 21.06 -4.08 7.90
CA GLN A 149 19.96 -3.20 8.26
C GLN A 149 19.01 -3.83 9.29
N ILE A 150 18.93 -5.15 9.36
CA ILE A 150 18.12 -5.86 10.36
C ILE A 150 18.58 -5.47 11.76
N ASP A 151 19.87 -5.63 12.06
CA ASP A 151 20.44 -5.29 13.35
C ASP A 151 20.37 -3.79 13.65
N LYS A 152 20.58 -2.95 12.62
CA LYS A 152 20.47 -1.49 12.73
C LYS A 152 19.07 -1.11 13.24
N PHE A 153 18.03 -1.57 12.56
CA PHE A 153 16.67 -1.17 12.90
C PHE A 153 16.15 -1.84 14.17
N ASN A 154 16.50 -3.10 14.46
CA ASN A 154 16.18 -3.72 15.73
C ASN A 154 16.74 -2.94 16.93
N LYS A 155 18.00 -2.48 16.84
CA LYS A 155 18.62 -1.64 17.86
C LYS A 155 17.91 -0.29 17.99
N LEU A 156 17.55 0.33 16.85
CA LEU A 156 16.89 1.64 16.81
C LEU A 156 15.47 1.57 17.43
N PHE A 157 14.66 0.58 17.07
CA PHE A 157 13.33 0.39 17.65
C PHE A 157 13.39 0.05 19.15
N LYS A 158 14.36 -0.76 19.56
CA LYS A 158 14.59 -1.07 20.98
C LYS A 158 14.97 0.18 21.76
N ALA A 159 15.85 1.05 21.22
CA ALA A 159 16.22 2.31 21.84
C ALA A 159 15.03 3.26 21.99
N ALA A 160 14.15 3.32 20.98
CA ALA A 160 12.89 4.06 21.03
C ALA A 160 11.79 3.40 21.90
N GLY A 161 12.06 2.26 22.55
CA GLY A 161 11.11 1.57 23.41
C GLY A 161 9.94 0.90 22.68
N ILE A 162 10.09 0.61 21.38
CA ILE A 162 9.05 0.01 20.54
C ILE A 162 9.21 -1.51 20.53
N SER A 163 8.13 -2.22 20.86
CA SER A 163 8.09 -3.67 20.88
C SER A 163 8.03 -4.30 19.48
N GLU A 164 8.53 -5.53 19.36
CA GLU A 164 8.74 -6.21 18.05
C GLU A 164 7.46 -6.48 17.27
N GLU A 165 6.30 -6.56 17.92
CA GLU A 165 5.02 -6.71 17.25
C GLU A 165 4.54 -5.45 16.52
N LYS A 166 5.13 -4.28 16.83
CA LYS A 166 4.77 -2.99 16.25
C LYS A 166 5.56 -2.62 15.00
N TYR A 167 6.55 -3.42 14.62
CA TYR A 167 7.28 -3.19 13.39
C TYR A 167 7.56 -4.46 12.59
N VAL A 168 7.74 -4.28 11.29
CA VAL A 168 8.12 -5.35 10.35
C VAL A 168 9.33 -4.88 9.55
N LEU A 169 10.41 -5.64 9.60
CA LEU A 169 11.57 -5.44 8.75
C LEU A 169 11.41 -6.31 7.49
N ARG A 170 11.21 -5.66 6.35
CA ARG A 170 10.90 -6.34 5.10
C ARG A 170 12.10 -6.33 4.16
N ASN A 171 12.70 -7.49 3.93
CA ASN A 171 13.84 -7.65 3.03
C ASN A 171 13.46 -7.27 1.60
N ARG A 172 14.21 -6.33 1.01
CA ARG A 172 14.04 -5.82 -0.35
C ARG A 172 15.39 -5.65 -1.06
N TRP A 173 16.51 -5.98 -0.41
CA TRP A 173 17.80 -6.02 -1.09
C TRP A 173 17.86 -7.22 -2.02
N PHE A 174 18.60 -7.07 -3.10
CA PHE A 174 18.89 -8.13 -4.05
C PHE A 174 20.28 -8.67 -3.74
N ASP A 175 20.39 -9.99 -3.59
CA ASP A 175 21.65 -10.72 -3.52
C ASP A 175 21.58 -11.74 -4.64
N GLU A 176 22.58 -11.75 -5.54
CA GLU A 176 22.62 -12.63 -6.71
C GLU A 176 22.56 -14.12 -6.34
N ASP A 177 23.03 -14.45 -5.13
CA ASP A 177 23.13 -15.83 -4.62
C ASP A 177 21.90 -16.27 -3.80
N VAL A 178 20.93 -15.37 -3.52
CA VAL A 178 19.80 -15.66 -2.64
C VAL A 178 18.47 -15.21 -3.23
N ASP A 179 17.61 -16.17 -3.57
CA ASP A 179 16.21 -15.90 -3.88
C ASP A 179 15.42 -15.68 -2.59
N TYR A 180 15.16 -14.44 -2.26
CA TYR A 180 14.36 -14.06 -1.09
C TYR A 180 12.85 -14.31 -1.24
N GLY A 181 12.39 -14.95 -2.34
CA GLY A 181 10.96 -15.11 -2.63
C GLY A 181 10.22 -13.78 -2.77
N VAL A 182 10.95 -12.67 -2.80
CA VAL A 182 10.41 -11.33 -2.94
C VAL A 182 10.26 -11.03 -4.42
N LEU A 183 9.11 -11.39 -4.97
CA LEU A 183 8.76 -10.99 -6.32
C LEU A 183 8.58 -9.46 -6.36
N LEU A 184 9.62 -8.78 -6.80
CA LEU A 184 9.52 -7.36 -7.15
C LEU A 184 8.62 -7.26 -8.38
N THR A 185 7.53 -6.50 -8.26
CA THR A 185 6.62 -6.31 -9.39
C THR A 185 7.26 -5.41 -10.45
N ASN A 186 6.83 -5.58 -11.71
CA ASN A 186 7.27 -4.73 -12.81
C ASN A 186 6.60 -3.33 -12.83
N ARG A 187 5.82 -2.98 -11.79
CA ARG A 187 5.07 -1.72 -11.71
C ARG A 187 4.23 -1.45 -12.97
N SER A 188 3.48 -2.46 -13.41
CA SER A 188 2.71 -2.44 -14.66
C SER A 188 3.57 -2.12 -15.90
N GLY A 189 4.76 -2.71 -15.97
CA GLY A 189 5.72 -2.53 -17.05
C GLY A 189 6.51 -1.21 -17.00
N LYS A 190 6.43 -0.46 -15.88
CA LYS A 190 7.12 0.83 -15.74
C LYS A 190 8.46 0.74 -15.00
N ALA A 191 8.72 -0.34 -14.27
CA ALA A 191 10.03 -0.62 -13.68
C ALA A 191 10.87 -1.43 -14.68
N LYS A 192 11.79 -0.80 -15.40
CA LYS A 192 12.61 -1.45 -16.45
C LYS A 192 13.48 -2.58 -15.91
N ASN A 193 13.98 -2.43 -14.68
CA ASN A 193 14.80 -3.43 -13.99
C ASN A 193 14.01 -4.27 -12.97
N GLY A 194 12.68 -4.19 -12.99
CA GLY A 194 11.80 -5.02 -12.19
C GLY A 194 11.71 -6.45 -12.75
N ASN A 195 10.94 -7.30 -12.07
CA ASN A 195 10.66 -8.65 -12.56
C ASN A 195 9.98 -8.59 -13.93
N GLN A 196 10.66 -9.09 -14.96
CA GLN A 196 10.20 -9.11 -16.36
C GLN A 196 9.50 -10.43 -16.73
N SER A 197 9.03 -11.22 -15.74
CA SER A 197 8.28 -12.42 -16.04
C SER A 197 7.09 -12.14 -16.96
N GLU A 198 6.74 -13.11 -17.79
CA GLU A 198 5.58 -13.03 -18.66
C GLU A 198 4.32 -12.69 -17.88
N VAL A 199 3.54 -11.77 -18.43
CA VAL A 199 2.27 -11.34 -17.85
C VAL A 199 1.17 -12.23 -18.40
N ASP A 200 0.58 -13.07 -17.55
CA ASP A 200 -0.63 -13.82 -17.89
C ASP A 200 -1.84 -12.85 -17.92
N PRO A 201 -2.43 -12.61 -19.12
CA PRO A 201 -3.57 -11.70 -19.26
C PRO A 201 -4.86 -12.25 -18.64
N MET A 202 -4.88 -13.55 -18.30
CA MET A 202 -6.03 -14.24 -17.71
C MET A 202 -5.92 -14.41 -16.20
N ARG A 203 -5.01 -13.73 -15.55
CA ARG A 203 -4.80 -13.83 -14.12
C ARG A 203 -5.67 -12.86 -13.32
N ALA A 204 -6.45 -13.38 -12.36
CA ALA A 204 -7.30 -12.59 -11.48
C ALA A 204 -6.51 -11.58 -10.62
N CYS A 205 -7.18 -10.48 -10.24
CA CYS A 205 -6.67 -9.52 -9.28
C CYS A 205 -7.82 -9.04 -8.39
N TYR A 206 -7.64 -9.15 -7.07
CA TYR A 206 -8.67 -8.81 -6.09
C TYR A 206 -8.46 -7.43 -5.45
N TYR A 207 -7.43 -6.67 -5.83
CA TYR A 207 -7.15 -5.34 -5.26
C TYR A 207 -8.37 -4.44 -5.29
N THR A 208 -9.07 -4.34 -6.41
CA THR A 208 -10.29 -3.54 -6.54
C THR A 208 -11.47 -4.01 -5.69
N HIS A 209 -11.39 -5.18 -5.06
CA HIS A 209 -12.45 -5.73 -4.21
C HIS A 209 -12.28 -5.35 -2.75
N TYR A 210 -11.05 -5.08 -2.27
CA TYR A 210 -10.76 -4.84 -0.87
C TYR A 210 -9.87 -3.63 -0.61
N GLN A 211 -9.21 -3.08 -1.64
CA GLN A 211 -8.24 -2.00 -1.50
C GLN A 211 -8.72 -0.75 -2.26
N MET A 212 -8.59 0.40 -1.63
CA MET A 212 -8.72 1.71 -2.25
C MET A 212 -7.36 2.41 -2.18
N MET A 213 -7.02 3.18 -3.21
CA MET A 213 -5.81 4.00 -3.22
C MET A 213 -6.14 5.46 -3.42
N ILE A 214 -5.57 6.33 -2.58
CA ILE A 214 -5.70 7.78 -2.65
C ILE A 214 -4.33 8.39 -2.88
N ASP A 215 -4.26 9.30 -3.84
CA ASP A 215 -3.05 10.08 -4.10
C ASP A 215 -3.01 11.36 -3.24
N TRP A 216 -1.85 11.99 -3.12
CA TRP A 216 -1.61 13.20 -2.33
C TRP A 216 -2.59 14.35 -2.61
N ASN A 217 -3.15 14.42 -3.82
CA ASN A 217 -4.11 15.44 -4.27
C ASN A 217 -5.57 15.02 -4.17
N GLY A 218 -5.87 13.92 -3.47
CA GLY A 218 -7.23 13.39 -3.28
C GLY A 218 -7.77 12.56 -4.44
N ASP A 219 -7.01 12.32 -5.50
CA ASP A 219 -7.41 11.43 -6.58
C ASP A 219 -7.56 9.99 -6.07
N VAL A 220 -8.70 9.37 -6.35
CA VAL A 220 -8.94 7.96 -6.06
C VAL A 220 -8.48 7.13 -7.25
N MET A 221 -7.38 6.40 -7.04
CA MET A 221 -6.64 5.67 -8.05
C MET A 221 -7.06 4.20 -8.14
N LEU A 222 -6.76 3.55 -9.26
CA LEU A 222 -6.98 2.10 -9.43
C LEU A 222 -6.17 1.28 -8.42
N CYS A 223 -4.86 1.51 -8.36
CA CYS A 223 -3.94 0.88 -7.40
C CYS A 223 -2.54 1.50 -7.52
N VAL A 224 -1.65 1.18 -6.58
CA VAL A 224 -0.25 1.65 -6.54
C VAL A 224 0.62 1.17 -7.73
N GLN A 225 0.12 0.25 -8.57
CA GLN A 225 0.83 -0.17 -9.77
C GLN A 225 0.59 0.76 -10.97
N ASP A 226 -0.43 1.63 -10.92
CA ASP A 226 -0.72 2.61 -11.99
C ASP A 226 0.17 3.84 -11.88
N TRP A 227 1.45 3.68 -12.20
CA TRP A 227 2.44 4.75 -12.13
C TRP A 227 2.17 5.91 -13.10
N ASN A 228 1.44 5.66 -14.18
CA ASN A 228 0.99 6.74 -15.06
C ASN A 228 -0.21 7.50 -14.53
N LYS A 229 -0.82 7.05 -13.41
CA LYS A 229 -1.98 7.68 -12.76
C LYS A 229 -3.14 7.95 -13.71
N LYS A 230 -3.36 7.04 -14.67
CA LYS A 230 -4.35 7.22 -15.74
C LYS A 230 -5.75 6.79 -15.35
N VAL A 231 -5.89 5.83 -14.43
CA VAL A 231 -7.19 5.28 -14.05
C VAL A 231 -7.61 5.84 -12.71
N LYS A 232 -8.57 6.78 -12.77
CA LYS A 232 -9.13 7.46 -11.59
C LYS A 232 -10.62 7.19 -11.47
N PHE A 233 -11.12 7.07 -10.26
CA PHE A 233 -12.53 6.78 -9.95
C PHE A 233 -13.25 7.93 -9.25
N GLY A 234 -12.57 8.99 -8.95
CA GLY A 234 -13.05 10.20 -8.32
C GLY A 234 -11.90 11.05 -7.79
N ASN A 235 -12.28 12.18 -7.19
CA ASN A 235 -11.38 13.03 -6.42
C ASN A 235 -12.10 13.46 -5.14
N LEU A 236 -11.46 13.35 -4.00
CA LEU A 236 -12.10 13.57 -2.70
C LEU A 236 -12.45 15.03 -2.40
N PHE A 237 -12.06 15.98 -3.23
CA PHE A 237 -12.57 17.34 -3.14
C PHE A 237 -13.96 17.51 -3.76
N SER A 238 -14.41 16.54 -4.58
CA SER A 238 -15.72 16.56 -5.26
C SER A 238 -16.56 15.31 -5.02
N ASN A 239 -15.99 14.23 -4.51
CA ASN A 239 -16.67 12.97 -4.24
C ASN A 239 -16.38 12.52 -2.81
N SER A 240 -17.25 11.68 -2.24
CA SER A 240 -16.93 10.93 -1.02
C SER A 240 -16.09 9.68 -1.33
N LEU A 241 -15.52 9.08 -0.27
CA LEU A 241 -14.89 7.75 -0.34
C LEU A 241 -15.89 6.72 -0.86
N LEU A 242 -17.12 6.76 -0.34
CA LEU A 242 -18.16 5.80 -0.68
C LEU A 242 -18.65 5.96 -2.13
N ASP A 243 -18.82 7.19 -2.62
CA ASP A 243 -19.17 7.45 -4.03
C ASP A 243 -18.12 6.91 -4.98
N SER A 244 -16.85 7.17 -4.67
CA SER A 244 -15.71 6.69 -5.46
C SER A 244 -15.61 5.15 -5.42
N TRP A 245 -15.82 4.54 -4.25
CA TRP A 245 -15.81 3.09 -4.05
C TRP A 245 -16.93 2.38 -4.80
N ASN A 246 -18.12 2.96 -4.85
CA ASN A 246 -19.30 2.41 -5.52
C ASN A 246 -19.45 2.88 -6.97
N SER A 247 -18.47 3.61 -7.51
CA SER A 247 -18.54 4.13 -8.87
C SER A 247 -18.72 3.01 -9.90
N LYS A 248 -19.49 3.30 -10.96
CA LYS A 248 -19.71 2.36 -12.08
C LYS A 248 -18.41 1.94 -12.74
N ALA A 249 -17.43 2.85 -12.80
CA ALA A 249 -16.12 2.57 -13.38
C ALA A 249 -15.35 1.54 -12.54
N LEU A 250 -15.25 1.73 -11.23
CA LEU A 250 -14.59 0.76 -10.34
C LEU A 250 -15.32 -0.58 -10.32
N SER A 251 -16.66 -0.58 -10.34
CA SER A 251 -17.47 -1.80 -10.42
C SER A 251 -17.18 -2.60 -11.70
N ARG A 252 -16.93 -1.92 -12.83
CA ARG A 252 -16.50 -2.58 -14.08
C ARG A 252 -15.12 -3.25 -13.89
N TYR A 253 -14.15 -2.56 -13.28
CA TYR A 253 -12.83 -3.14 -13.00
C TYR A 253 -12.93 -4.34 -12.06
N ARG A 254 -13.75 -4.29 -10.99
CA ARG A 254 -14.00 -5.45 -10.11
C ARG A 254 -14.43 -6.67 -10.90
N ARG A 255 -15.47 -6.53 -11.73
CA ARG A 255 -16.00 -7.66 -12.51
C ARG A 255 -14.97 -8.22 -13.48
N THR A 256 -14.22 -7.39 -14.18
CA THR A 256 -13.24 -7.88 -15.18
C THR A 256 -12.02 -8.50 -14.50
N LEU A 257 -11.46 -7.86 -13.49
CA LEU A 257 -10.28 -8.34 -12.78
C LEU A 257 -10.58 -9.56 -11.91
N GLY A 258 -11.76 -9.62 -11.29
CA GLY A 258 -12.21 -10.80 -10.53
C GLY A 258 -12.41 -12.05 -11.38
N LYS A 259 -12.67 -11.89 -12.68
CA LYS A 259 -12.76 -12.98 -13.68
C LYS A 259 -11.43 -13.29 -14.36
N GLY A 260 -10.35 -12.59 -14.03
CA GLY A 260 -9.04 -12.80 -14.61
C GLY A 260 -8.75 -11.99 -15.88
N PHE A 261 -9.63 -11.09 -16.31
CA PHE A 261 -9.42 -10.34 -17.54
C PHE A 261 -8.63 -9.04 -17.27
N ARG A 262 -7.37 -9.00 -17.69
CA ARG A 262 -6.46 -7.84 -17.60
C ARG A 262 -6.23 -7.22 -18.98
N LYS A 263 -7.31 -6.77 -19.65
CA LYS A 263 -7.25 -6.33 -21.05
C LYS A 263 -6.70 -4.91 -21.24
N ASP A 264 -6.91 -4.03 -20.26
CA ASP A 264 -6.58 -2.62 -20.35
C ASP A 264 -5.38 -2.26 -19.47
N GLU A 265 -4.61 -1.25 -19.87
CA GLU A 265 -3.57 -0.68 -19.01
C GLU A 265 -4.18 0.01 -17.78
N PRO A 266 -3.50 -0.04 -16.64
CA PRO A 266 -2.17 -0.61 -16.37
C PRO A 266 -2.18 -2.14 -16.10
N CYS A 267 -3.36 -2.76 -16.03
CA CYS A 267 -3.50 -4.17 -15.64
C CYS A 267 -2.94 -5.14 -16.69
N LYS A 268 -3.00 -4.78 -17.97
CA LYS A 268 -2.50 -5.58 -19.09
C LYS A 268 -1.01 -5.89 -18.95
N SER A 269 -0.22 -4.91 -18.58
CA SER A 269 1.24 -5.01 -18.41
C SER A 269 1.69 -5.38 -17.01
N CYS A 270 0.73 -5.59 -16.06
CA CYS A 270 1.04 -5.80 -14.64
C CYS A 270 1.29 -7.26 -14.32
N ASN A 271 2.41 -7.58 -13.66
CA ASN A 271 2.75 -8.93 -13.22
C ASN A 271 2.42 -9.22 -11.73
N VAL A 272 1.71 -8.32 -11.06
CA VAL A 272 1.34 -8.49 -9.65
C VAL A 272 0.54 -9.79 -9.41
N ILE A 273 0.87 -10.54 -8.36
CA ILE A 273 0.04 -11.63 -7.82
C ILE A 273 -1.10 -10.99 -7.02
N GLY A 274 -2.17 -10.62 -7.73
CA GLY A 274 -3.29 -9.87 -7.15
C GLY A 274 -4.26 -10.70 -6.33
N THR A 275 -3.98 -11.98 -6.07
CA THR A 275 -4.88 -12.93 -5.39
C THR A 275 -4.40 -13.38 -4.01
N LEU A 276 -3.28 -12.84 -3.53
CA LEU A 276 -2.74 -13.16 -2.20
C LEU A 276 -3.72 -12.80 -1.07
N HIS A 277 -4.53 -11.76 -1.26
CA HIS A 277 -5.53 -11.29 -0.31
C HIS A 277 -6.86 -11.01 -1.02
N GLY A 278 -7.95 -10.82 -0.26
CA GLY A 278 -9.22 -10.32 -0.77
C GLY A 278 -10.17 -11.40 -1.30
N THR A 279 -9.89 -12.68 -1.08
CA THR A 279 -10.78 -13.77 -1.48
C THR A 279 -12.18 -13.65 -0.86
N ASN A 280 -12.26 -13.24 0.42
CA ASN A 280 -13.53 -13.05 1.12
C ASN A 280 -14.32 -11.86 0.53
N HIS A 281 -13.62 -10.78 0.18
CA HIS A 281 -14.23 -9.63 -0.50
C HIS A 281 -14.78 -10.02 -1.89
N LEU A 282 -14.00 -10.75 -2.69
CA LEU A 282 -14.47 -11.27 -3.98
C LEU A 282 -15.78 -12.07 -3.82
N LYS A 283 -15.84 -12.98 -2.84
CA LYS A 283 -17.03 -13.78 -2.57
C LYS A 283 -18.23 -12.91 -2.18
N SER A 284 -18.00 -11.90 -1.31
CA SER A 284 -19.04 -10.97 -0.86
C SER A 284 -19.58 -10.10 -2.00
N TRP A 285 -18.71 -9.62 -2.90
CA TRP A 285 -19.14 -8.90 -4.11
C TRP A 285 -19.94 -9.76 -5.08
N LYS A 286 -19.54 -11.03 -5.31
CA LYS A 286 -20.28 -11.97 -6.17
C LYS A 286 -21.69 -12.27 -5.65
N GLY A 287 -21.88 -12.31 -4.34
CA GLY A 287 -23.20 -12.48 -3.73
C GLY A 287 -24.17 -11.34 -4.02
N GLN A 288 -23.69 -10.20 -4.54
CA GLN A 288 -24.49 -9.01 -4.87
C GLN A 288 -24.81 -8.89 -6.37
N GLU A 289 -24.04 -9.53 -7.25
CA GLU A 289 -24.31 -9.51 -8.70
C GLU A 289 -25.66 -10.16 -9.07
N HIS A 290 -26.34 -10.80 -8.11
CA HIS A 290 -27.65 -11.47 -8.26
C HIS A 290 -28.80 -10.72 -7.54
N ARG A 291 -28.55 -9.52 -7.01
CA ARG A 291 -29.55 -8.61 -6.45
C ARG A 291 -29.73 -7.39 -7.35
#